data_44c936d1ba8a6fe532ccc05f996d173f
#
_entry.id   44c936d1ba8a6fe532ccc05f996d173f
#
_cell.length_a   1.000
_cell.length_b   1.000
_cell.length_c   1.000
_cell.angle_alpha   90.00
_cell.angle_beta   90.00
_cell.angle_gamma   90.00
#
_symmetry.space_group_name_H-M   'P 1'
#
loop_
_entity.id
_entity.type
_entity.pdbx_description
1 polymer ?
#
loop_
_entity_poly.entity_id
_entity_poly.type
_entity_poly.pdbx_seq_one_letter_code
_entity_poly.pdbx_strand_id
1 'polypeptide(L)'
;MVVNQPNSQSGKQGRKIVTTRPAFPKAAVAVIATAAIVIAACQVEDSTVTSAAAVINPTRVVITEKVAGSDFPVHLAYVETIDGLYTPIGIRKPEGDGPFPIVLFASGNGGEGMAWVRDATQNRSWTQEQFVKAGYAVVWTRYRAEVELAYANYGQLIEDTRQGRQLLNRGPLEYEDMISIIEFVKTLPYVDPARVGYMGMSHGGEMAFKITSEYDGLRAAIASEPANHEFLALTPDDTAHINPESGLRDIESMLMRETEKVRGRIDLDLAQQRISTIKTPILVQGRNGDELQGIFRVGYDLLQEAGKDAEWKSYEHDVHGFVYVARNAAGVYDPDEVQMQGVNDSIAFFDRYMKP
;
A
#
# COMPACT_ATOMS: atom_id res chain seq x y z
N MET A 1 17.08 60.67 -15.84
CA MET A 1 17.36 60.43 -17.27
C MET A 1 16.32 59.41 -17.75
N VAL A 2 15.44 59.92 -18.62
CA VAL A 2 14.30 59.16 -19.19
C VAL A 2 14.82 58.46 -20.44
N VAL A 3 14.55 57.16 -20.62
CA VAL A 3 14.60 56.54 -21.95
C VAL A 3 13.53 55.45 -22.02
N ASN A 4 12.46 55.80 -22.66
CA ASN A 4 11.60 55.16 -23.65
C ASN A 4 11.47 53.62 -23.71
N GLN A 5 10.21 53.21 -23.61
CA GLN A 5 9.67 51.99 -24.21
C GLN A 5 9.54 52.10 -25.74
N PRO A 6 9.41 51.01 -26.45
CA PRO A 6 8.47 50.96 -27.54
C PRO A 6 7.39 49.87 -27.39
N ASN A 7 6.17 50.32 -27.65
CA ASN A 7 4.97 49.62 -28.01
C ASN A 7 5.18 48.71 -29.26
N SER A 8 4.70 47.49 -29.24
CA SER A 8 4.31 46.82 -30.48
C SER A 8 3.00 46.02 -30.25
N GLN A 9 1.94 46.54 -30.80
CA GLN A 9 0.68 45.83 -31.09
C GLN A 9 0.92 44.82 -32.21
N SER A 10 0.37 43.63 -32.09
CA SER A 10 -0.06 42.76 -33.19
C SER A 10 -1.01 41.74 -32.61
N GLY A 11 -2.30 41.76 -32.87
CA GLY A 11 -2.83 41.29 -34.11
C GLY A 11 -3.57 39.99 -33.80
N LYS A 12 -4.86 40.10 -33.26
CA LYS A 12 -5.76 38.96 -33.12
C LYS A 12 -6.15 38.47 -34.53
N GLN A 13 -5.69 37.31 -34.95
CA GLN A 13 -6.29 36.53 -36.03
C GLN A 13 -7.08 35.40 -35.47
N GLY A 14 -8.41 35.52 -35.52
CA GLY A 14 -9.35 34.49 -35.21
C GLY A 14 -9.33 33.38 -36.29
N ARG A 15 -8.95 32.17 -35.92
CA ARG A 15 -9.15 30.97 -36.75
C ARG A 15 -10.53 30.38 -36.46
N LYS A 16 -11.44 30.53 -37.42
CA LYS A 16 -12.70 29.77 -37.45
C LYS A 16 -12.40 28.29 -37.73
N ILE A 17 -12.74 27.45 -36.77
CA ILE A 17 -12.72 26.01 -36.98
C ILE A 17 -14.06 25.63 -37.62
N VAL A 18 -14.01 25.20 -38.87
CA VAL A 18 -15.14 24.60 -39.56
C VAL A 18 -15.17 23.12 -39.23
N THR A 19 -16.17 22.69 -38.48
CA THR A 19 -16.44 21.28 -38.21
C THR A 19 -17.32 20.75 -39.33
N THR A 20 -16.77 19.97 -40.24
CA THR A 20 -17.54 19.15 -41.19
C THR A 20 -17.78 17.77 -40.59
N ARG A 21 -19.02 17.43 -40.31
CA ARG A 21 -19.44 16.06 -39.96
C ARG A 21 -19.55 15.24 -41.26
N PRO A 22 -19.02 14.02 -41.32
CA PRO A 22 -19.31 13.10 -42.40
C PRO A 22 -20.70 12.46 -42.19
N ALA A 23 -21.53 12.50 -43.24
CA ALA A 23 -22.80 11.83 -43.30
C ALA A 23 -22.58 10.35 -43.64
N PHE A 24 -23.23 9.46 -42.89
CA PHE A 24 -23.28 8.03 -43.20
C PHE A 24 -24.47 7.74 -44.17
N PRO A 25 -24.30 6.95 -45.22
CA PRO A 25 -25.40 6.56 -46.08
C PRO A 25 -26.20 5.41 -45.45
N LYS A 26 -27.51 5.53 -45.48
CA LYS A 26 -28.48 4.47 -45.22
C LYS A 26 -28.53 3.57 -46.45
N ALA A 27 -28.25 2.29 -46.32
CA ALA A 27 -28.65 1.27 -47.28
C ALA A 27 -29.27 0.10 -46.52
N ALA A 28 -30.56 -0.04 -46.76
CA ALA A 28 -31.33 -1.21 -46.36
C ALA A 28 -31.23 -2.26 -47.50
N VAL A 29 -30.88 -3.48 -47.17
CA VAL A 29 -31.20 -4.63 -48.03
C VAL A 29 -31.54 -5.80 -47.12
N ALA A 30 -32.80 -6.23 -47.21
CA ALA A 30 -33.29 -7.47 -46.64
C ALA A 30 -32.95 -8.62 -47.58
N VAL A 31 -32.29 -9.66 -47.05
CA VAL A 31 -32.22 -10.95 -47.72
C VAL A 31 -32.67 -12.02 -46.74
N ILE A 32 -33.83 -12.59 -47.03
CA ILE A 32 -34.36 -13.78 -46.37
C ILE A 32 -33.68 -14.99 -47.04
N ALA A 33 -32.91 -15.75 -46.31
CA ALA A 33 -32.41 -17.05 -46.71
C ALA A 33 -32.89 -18.10 -45.69
N THR A 34 -33.82 -18.92 -46.14
CA THR A 34 -34.31 -20.11 -45.44
C THR A 34 -33.23 -21.19 -45.53
N ALA A 35 -32.63 -21.55 -44.41
CA ALA A 35 -31.78 -22.71 -44.32
C ALA A 35 -32.44 -23.76 -43.42
N ALA A 36 -32.68 -24.93 -44.00
CA ALA A 36 -33.19 -26.11 -43.31
C ALA A 36 -32.20 -26.62 -42.26
N ILE A 37 -32.63 -26.72 -41.01
CA ILE A 37 -31.83 -27.30 -39.94
C ILE A 37 -32.07 -28.81 -39.95
N VAL A 38 -31.04 -29.57 -40.30
CA VAL A 38 -30.98 -31.01 -40.03
C VAL A 38 -30.62 -31.19 -38.54
N ILE A 39 -31.59 -31.62 -37.77
CA ILE A 39 -31.38 -32.00 -36.36
C ILE A 39 -30.72 -33.38 -36.34
N ALA A 40 -29.39 -33.41 -36.15
CA ALA A 40 -28.70 -34.62 -35.69
C ALA A 40 -28.89 -34.72 -34.20
N ALA A 41 -29.66 -35.69 -33.74
CA ALA A 41 -29.81 -36.04 -32.35
C ALA A 41 -28.49 -36.63 -31.86
N CYS A 42 -27.61 -35.83 -31.24
CA CYS A 42 -26.59 -36.30 -30.37
C CYS A 42 -27.26 -36.68 -29.04
N GLN A 43 -27.26 -37.96 -28.71
CA GLN A 43 -27.54 -38.39 -27.36
C GLN A 43 -26.48 -37.81 -26.43
N VAL A 44 -26.87 -36.81 -25.66
CA VAL A 44 -26.09 -36.29 -24.53
C VAL A 44 -26.29 -37.32 -23.44
N GLU A 45 -25.27 -38.15 -23.17
CA GLU A 45 -25.19 -38.88 -21.94
C GLU A 45 -25.34 -37.88 -20.78
N ASP A 46 -26.31 -38.15 -19.93
CA ASP A 46 -26.65 -37.39 -18.74
C ASP A 46 -25.51 -37.58 -17.72
N SER A 47 -24.40 -36.87 -17.97
CA SER A 47 -23.41 -36.65 -16.94
C SER A 47 -24.09 -35.76 -15.92
N THR A 48 -24.55 -36.33 -14.86
CA THR A 48 -24.90 -35.63 -13.63
C THR A 48 -23.65 -34.84 -13.19
N VAL A 49 -23.48 -33.68 -13.77
CA VAL A 49 -22.64 -32.65 -13.19
C VAL A 49 -23.34 -32.26 -11.90
N THR A 50 -23.01 -32.98 -10.84
CA THR A 50 -23.17 -32.44 -9.50
C THR A 50 -22.48 -31.09 -9.56
N SER A 51 -23.28 -30.04 -9.66
CA SER A 51 -22.88 -28.69 -9.38
C SER A 51 -22.39 -28.69 -7.93
N ALA A 52 -21.16 -29.16 -7.70
CA ALA A 52 -20.39 -28.62 -6.62
C ALA A 52 -20.43 -27.13 -6.87
N ALA A 53 -21.18 -26.41 -6.04
CA ALA A 53 -21.14 -24.97 -6.02
C ALA A 53 -19.66 -24.61 -6.19
N ALA A 54 -19.33 -23.98 -7.30
CA ALA A 54 -17.97 -23.59 -7.57
C ALA A 54 -17.57 -22.84 -6.30
N VAL A 55 -16.76 -23.47 -5.47
CA VAL A 55 -16.09 -22.78 -4.38
C VAL A 55 -15.35 -21.70 -5.14
N ILE A 56 -15.91 -20.50 -5.08
CA ILE A 56 -15.25 -19.33 -5.67
C ILE A 56 -13.94 -19.35 -4.94
N ASN A 57 -12.90 -19.86 -5.61
CA ASN A 57 -11.57 -19.85 -5.03
C ASN A 57 -11.26 -18.37 -4.83
N PRO A 58 -11.34 -17.84 -3.61
CA PRO A 58 -11.17 -16.41 -3.36
C PRO A 58 -9.78 -15.95 -3.77
N THR A 59 -8.83 -16.89 -3.88
CA THR A 59 -7.52 -16.66 -4.44
C THR A 59 -7.54 -16.99 -5.92
N ARG A 60 -7.68 -16.01 -6.75
CA ARG A 60 -7.19 -16.11 -8.12
C ARG A 60 -5.66 -16.04 -8.07
N VAL A 61 -5.02 -17.12 -7.58
CA VAL A 61 -3.58 -17.27 -7.72
C VAL A 61 -3.29 -17.24 -9.21
N VAL A 62 -2.63 -16.18 -9.65
CA VAL A 62 -2.26 -15.99 -11.05
C VAL A 62 -1.07 -16.86 -11.38
N ILE A 63 -0.10 -16.90 -10.47
CA ILE A 63 1.14 -17.65 -10.64
C ILE A 63 1.75 -18.01 -9.29
N THR A 64 2.44 -19.16 -9.25
CA THR A 64 3.31 -19.55 -8.15
C THR A 64 4.74 -19.55 -8.63
N GLU A 65 5.62 -18.85 -7.94
CA GLU A 65 7.02 -18.69 -8.31
C GLU A 65 7.94 -19.14 -7.16
N LYS A 66 9.11 -19.69 -7.56
CA LYS A 66 10.20 -19.89 -6.60
C LYS A 66 10.83 -18.56 -6.26
N VAL A 67 11.17 -18.37 -4.98
CA VAL A 67 11.98 -17.25 -4.52
C VAL A 67 13.43 -17.72 -4.45
N ALA A 68 14.33 -16.99 -5.09
CA ALA A 68 15.75 -17.37 -5.14
C ALA A 68 16.37 -17.48 -3.74
N GLY A 69 16.96 -18.63 -3.44
CA GLY A 69 17.58 -18.90 -2.13
C GLY A 69 16.58 -19.17 -0.99
N SER A 70 15.32 -19.49 -1.30
CA SER A 70 14.29 -19.83 -0.32
C SER A 70 13.56 -21.13 -0.71
N ASP A 71 13.18 -21.91 0.29
CA ASP A 71 12.31 -23.08 0.13
C ASP A 71 10.82 -22.71 0.07
N PHE A 72 10.46 -21.47 0.46
CA PHE A 72 9.09 -21.01 0.48
C PHE A 72 8.74 -20.24 -0.81
N PRO A 73 7.86 -20.78 -1.66
CA PRO A 73 7.43 -20.10 -2.87
C PRO A 73 6.57 -18.86 -2.55
N VAL A 74 6.40 -18.00 -3.54
CA VAL A 74 5.38 -16.95 -3.52
C VAL A 74 4.22 -17.30 -4.41
N HIS A 75 3.01 -17.06 -3.92
CA HIS A 75 1.77 -17.09 -4.68
C HIS A 75 1.36 -15.66 -4.99
N LEU A 76 1.41 -15.28 -6.27
CA LEU A 76 0.97 -13.98 -6.75
C LEU A 76 -0.51 -14.06 -7.12
N ALA A 77 -1.30 -13.14 -6.61
CA ALA A 77 -2.75 -13.11 -6.78
C ALA A 77 -3.28 -11.68 -6.88
N TYR A 78 -4.56 -11.55 -7.23
CA TYR A 78 -5.30 -10.30 -7.16
C TYR A 78 -6.45 -10.45 -6.15
N VAL A 79 -6.63 -9.43 -5.33
CA VAL A 79 -7.76 -9.29 -4.40
C VAL A 79 -8.72 -8.27 -4.97
N GLU A 80 -9.99 -8.63 -5.02
CA GLU A 80 -11.05 -7.68 -5.35
C GLU A 80 -11.26 -6.71 -4.19
N THR A 81 -11.29 -5.43 -4.51
CA THR A 81 -11.48 -4.33 -3.57
C THR A 81 -12.95 -3.91 -3.52
N ILE A 82 -13.32 -3.09 -2.53
CA ILE A 82 -14.71 -2.71 -2.29
C ILE A 82 -15.40 -2.03 -3.49
N ASP A 83 -14.63 -1.42 -4.36
CA ASP A 83 -15.12 -0.77 -5.58
C ASP A 83 -15.17 -1.70 -6.81
N GLY A 84 -14.88 -3.00 -6.62
CA GLY A 84 -14.90 -4.00 -7.68
C GLY A 84 -13.66 -4.01 -8.59
N LEU A 85 -12.63 -3.25 -8.25
CA LEU A 85 -11.33 -3.31 -8.90
C LEU A 85 -10.43 -4.34 -8.20
N TYR A 86 -9.21 -4.50 -8.67
CA TYR A 86 -8.30 -5.52 -8.17
C TYR A 86 -6.95 -4.93 -7.76
N THR A 87 -6.46 -5.35 -6.59
CA THR A 87 -5.12 -5.01 -6.12
C THR A 87 -4.21 -6.26 -6.11
N PRO A 88 -2.94 -6.12 -6.53
CA PRO A 88 -2.01 -7.24 -6.54
C PRO A 88 -1.49 -7.56 -5.14
N ILE A 89 -1.34 -8.85 -4.85
CA ILE A 89 -0.72 -9.35 -3.62
C ILE A 89 0.26 -10.48 -3.91
N GLY A 90 1.27 -10.61 -3.05
CA GLY A 90 2.12 -11.78 -2.95
C GLY A 90 1.93 -12.44 -1.60
N ILE A 91 1.73 -13.76 -1.58
CA ILE A 91 1.54 -14.53 -0.34
C ILE A 91 2.64 -15.58 -0.22
N ARG A 92 3.23 -15.71 0.97
CA ARG A 92 4.11 -16.80 1.35
C ARG A 92 3.63 -17.40 2.67
N LYS A 93 3.82 -18.69 2.87
CA LYS A 93 3.42 -19.36 4.11
C LYS A 93 4.42 -20.45 4.51
N PRO A 94 4.43 -20.86 5.78
CA PRO A 94 5.15 -22.05 6.20
C PRO A 94 4.64 -23.31 5.47
N GLU A 95 5.39 -24.38 5.53
CA GLU A 95 4.93 -25.70 5.11
C GLU A 95 3.77 -26.20 5.99
N GLY A 96 2.91 -27.03 5.43
CA GLY A 96 1.74 -27.60 6.10
C GLY A 96 0.45 -26.83 5.85
N ASP A 97 -0.60 -27.31 6.55
CA ASP A 97 -1.99 -26.88 6.29
C ASP A 97 -2.45 -25.74 7.20
N GLY A 98 -1.67 -25.36 8.21
CA GLY A 98 -2.06 -24.32 9.17
C GLY A 98 -3.03 -24.81 10.26
N PRO A 99 -3.89 -23.94 10.83
CA PRO A 99 -4.01 -22.52 10.52
C PRO A 99 -2.86 -21.68 11.08
N PHE A 100 -2.25 -20.86 10.23
CA PHE A 100 -1.15 -19.96 10.60
C PHE A 100 -1.65 -18.58 11.00
N PRO A 101 -1.01 -17.89 11.95
CA PRO A 101 -1.12 -16.45 12.04
C PRO A 101 -0.57 -15.82 10.77
N ILE A 102 -1.12 -14.67 10.35
CA ILE A 102 -0.69 -13.98 9.14
C ILE A 102 -0.36 -12.52 9.42
N VAL A 103 0.69 -12.01 8.77
CA VAL A 103 1.06 -10.59 8.82
C VAL A 103 0.99 -9.99 7.42
N LEU A 104 0.23 -8.91 7.29
CA LEU A 104 0.23 -8.07 6.09
C LEU A 104 1.36 -7.06 6.17
N PHE A 105 2.24 -7.09 5.18
CA PHE A 105 3.33 -6.14 5.01
C PHE A 105 2.92 -5.04 4.04
N ALA A 106 3.12 -3.78 4.45
CA ALA A 106 2.83 -2.61 3.64
C ALA A 106 4.07 -1.73 3.50
N SER A 107 4.35 -1.34 2.27
CA SER A 107 5.55 -0.55 1.94
C SER A 107 5.35 0.95 2.18
N GLY A 108 6.44 1.70 2.05
CA GLY A 108 6.42 3.14 1.82
C GLY A 108 5.90 3.50 0.42
N ASN A 109 6.03 4.77 0.07
CA ASN A 109 5.61 5.31 -1.22
C ASN A 109 6.39 4.75 -2.42
N GLY A 110 5.78 4.81 -3.60
CA GLY A 110 6.30 4.38 -4.90
C GLY A 110 5.77 3.03 -5.35
N GLY A 111 5.44 2.81 -6.62
CA GLY A 111 4.95 1.51 -7.01
C GLY A 111 4.62 1.30 -8.48
N GLU A 112 4.67 0.03 -8.90
CA GLU A 112 4.47 -0.44 -10.26
C GLU A 112 3.49 -1.63 -10.32
N GLY A 113 2.56 -1.67 -9.37
CA GLY A 113 1.53 -2.71 -9.32
C GLY A 113 2.08 -4.11 -9.14
N MET A 114 1.60 -5.06 -9.92
CA MET A 114 2.02 -6.47 -9.85
C MET A 114 3.52 -6.62 -10.11
N ALA A 115 4.11 -5.83 -10.99
CA ALA A 115 5.55 -5.87 -11.26
C ALA A 115 6.34 -5.55 -10.00
N TRP A 116 5.92 -4.53 -9.25
CA TRP A 116 6.56 -4.17 -7.99
C TRP A 116 6.35 -5.23 -6.91
N VAL A 117 5.15 -5.79 -6.76
CA VAL A 117 4.87 -6.85 -5.79
C VAL A 117 5.74 -8.07 -6.06
N ARG A 118 5.88 -8.46 -7.33
CA ARG A 118 6.76 -9.55 -7.76
C ARG A 118 8.22 -9.25 -7.45
N ASP A 119 8.71 -8.05 -7.82
CA ASP A 119 10.09 -7.63 -7.54
C ASP A 119 10.37 -7.60 -6.05
N ALA A 120 9.51 -7.00 -5.25
CA ALA A 120 9.65 -6.95 -3.80
C ALA A 120 9.73 -8.36 -3.20
N THR A 121 8.92 -9.30 -3.68
CA THR A 121 8.95 -10.68 -3.21
C THR A 121 10.25 -11.39 -3.58
N GLN A 122 10.83 -11.11 -4.74
CA GLN A 122 12.09 -11.72 -5.17
C GLN A 122 13.32 -11.03 -4.54
N ASN A 123 13.30 -9.72 -4.38
CA ASN A 123 14.49 -8.92 -4.11
C ASN A 123 14.48 -8.19 -2.75
N ARG A 124 13.33 -8.14 -2.04
CA ARG A 124 13.16 -7.43 -0.76
C ARG A 124 12.41 -8.25 0.30
N SER A 125 12.43 -9.58 0.20
CA SER A 125 11.62 -10.46 1.04
C SER A 125 12.37 -11.17 2.15
N TRP A 126 13.58 -10.74 2.48
CA TRP A 126 14.34 -11.34 3.58
C TRP A 126 13.55 -11.28 4.89
N THR A 127 13.00 -10.12 5.22
CA THR A 127 12.18 -9.92 6.42
C THR A 127 10.96 -10.84 6.43
N GLN A 128 10.22 -10.91 5.32
CA GLN A 128 9.11 -11.85 5.15
C GLN A 128 9.55 -13.31 5.37
N GLU A 129 10.74 -13.66 4.85
CA GLU A 129 11.32 -15.00 5.02
C GLU A 129 11.55 -15.33 6.51
N GLN A 130 12.00 -14.36 7.33
CA GLN A 130 12.18 -14.58 8.76
C GLN A 130 10.82 -14.82 9.45
N PHE A 131 9.78 -14.11 9.07
CA PHE A 131 8.43 -14.33 9.57
C PHE A 131 7.89 -15.69 9.17
N VAL A 132 8.11 -16.13 7.91
CA VAL A 132 7.70 -17.48 7.46
C VAL A 132 8.42 -18.56 8.28
N LYS A 133 9.74 -18.41 8.50
CA LYS A 133 10.53 -19.32 9.36
C LYS A 133 10.07 -19.31 10.82
N ALA A 134 9.54 -18.18 11.29
CA ALA A 134 8.95 -18.05 12.61
C ALA A 134 7.51 -18.60 12.69
N GLY A 135 6.95 -19.15 11.60
CA GLY A 135 5.64 -19.80 11.57
C GLY A 135 4.46 -18.89 11.19
N TYR A 136 4.73 -17.72 10.63
CA TYR A 136 3.70 -16.81 10.12
C TYR A 136 3.49 -17.02 8.62
N ALA A 137 2.25 -17.01 8.17
CA ALA A 137 1.98 -16.65 6.78
C ALA A 137 2.22 -15.14 6.61
N VAL A 138 2.61 -14.71 5.42
CA VAL A 138 2.86 -13.30 5.12
C VAL A 138 2.18 -12.93 3.82
N VAL A 139 1.64 -11.73 3.75
CA VAL A 139 1.11 -11.14 2.52
C VAL A 139 1.77 -9.79 2.28
N TRP A 140 2.12 -9.53 1.05
CA TRP A 140 2.72 -8.28 0.62
C TRP A 140 1.88 -7.65 -0.47
N THR A 141 1.70 -6.35 -0.40
CA THR A 141 0.88 -5.61 -1.37
C THR A 141 1.51 -4.28 -1.75
N ARG A 142 0.89 -3.63 -2.72
CA ARG A 142 1.18 -2.28 -3.17
C ARG A 142 -0.09 -1.47 -3.24
N TYR A 143 0.02 -0.17 -2.97
CA TYR A 143 -1.11 0.74 -3.01
C TYR A 143 -1.57 0.95 -4.45
N ARG A 144 -2.84 0.64 -4.70
CA ARG A 144 -3.46 0.78 -6.03
C ARG A 144 -3.48 2.23 -6.50
N ALA A 145 -3.74 3.17 -5.60
CA ALA A 145 -3.76 4.59 -5.92
C ALA A 145 -2.43 5.08 -6.52
N GLU A 146 -1.30 4.54 -6.07
CA GLU A 146 0.01 4.88 -6.64
C GLU A 146 0.21 4.32 -8.04
N VAL A 147 -0.33 3.13 -8.30
CA VAL A 147 -0.24 2.47 -9.61
C VAL A 147 -1.09 3.17 -10.63
N GLU A 148 -2.36 3.39 -10.33
CA GLU A 148 -3.33 3.99 -11.24
C GLU A 148 -3.01 5.44 -11.57
N LEU A 149 -2.51 6.17 -10.60
CA LEU A 149 -2.06 7.54 -10.77
C LEU A 149 -0.62 7.65 -11.29
N ALA A 150 0.00 6.52 -11.61
CA ALA A 150 1.34 6.40 -12.18
C ALA A 150 2.43 7.12 -11.36
N TYR A 151 2.28 7.11 -10.05
CA TYR A 151 3.11 7.84 -9.09
C TYR A 151 4.62 7.65 -9.27
N ALA A 152 5.07 6.48 -9.75
CA ALA A 152 6.48 6.17 -9.91
C ALA A 152 7.05 6.53 -11.28
N ASN A 153 6.26 7.04 -12.19
CA ASN A 153 6.66 7.17 -13.59
C ASN A 153 7.11 8.56 -13.98
N TYR A 154 7.57 9.44 -13.25
CA TYR A 154 8.24 10.69 -13.62
C TYR A 154 7.66 11.47 -14.83
N GLY A 155 6.41 11.27 -15.21
CA GLY A 155 5.73 12.07 -16.21
C GLY A 155 5.04 13.29 -15.59
N GLN A 156 4.74 14.33 -16.37
CA GLN A 156 4.12 15.56 -15.87
C GLN A 156 2.84 15.36 -15.05
N LEU A 157 2.00 14.37 -15.46
CA LEU A 157 0.82 14.01 -14.69
C LEU A 157 1.12 13.44 -13.29
N ILE A 158 2.35 13.09 -13.05
CA ILE A 158 2.79 12.30 -11.93
C ILE A 158 3.46 13.12 -10.84
N GLU A 159 4.18 14.13 -11.20
CA GLU A 159 4.62 15.17 -10.26
C GLU A 159 3.39 15.81 -9.61
N ASP A 160 2.40 16.12 -10.43
CA ASP A 160 1.09 16.56 -9.97
C ASP A 160 0.39 15.53 -9.09
N THR A 161 0.62 14.26 -9.32
CA THR A 161 -0.01 13.17 -8.56
C THR A 161 0.55 13.05 -7.15
N ARG A 162 1.86 13.23 -6.96
CA ARG A 162 2.42 13.24 -5.61
C ARG A 162 1.85 14.38 -4.78
N GLN A 163 1.63 15.52 -5.37
CA GLN A 163 0.98 16.67 -4.76
C GLN A 163 -0.54 16.52 -4.73
N GLY A 164 -1.14 15.94 -5.77
CA GLY A 164 -2.54 15.55 -5.80
C GLY A 164 -2.89 14.59 -4.67
N ARG A 165 -1.95 13.78 -4.22
CA ARG A 165 -2.05 12.93 -3.04
C ARG A 165 -2.33 13.71 -1.76
N GLN A 166 -1.67 14.84 -1.58
CA GLN A 166 -1.92 15.75 -0.46
C GLN A 166 -3.24 16.52 -0.63
N LEU A 167 -3.62 16.84 -1.87
CA LEU A 167 -4.82 17.60 -2.19
C LEU A 167 -6.09 16.73 -2.27
N LEU A 168 -5.97 15.51 -2.76
CA LEU A 168 -7.11 14.62 -3.02
C LEU A 168 -7.36 13.60 -1.91
N ASN A 169 -6.52 13.60 -0.87
CA ASN A 169 -6.64 12.65 0.24
C ASN A 169 -6.83 11.21 -0.27
N ARG A 170 -5.82 10.63 -0.91
CA ARG A 170 -5.86 9.24 -1.41
C ARG A 170 -5.96 8.19 -0.29
N GLY A 171 -5.74 8.60 0.96
CA GLY A 171 -5.81 7.73 2.12
C GLY A 171 -7.07 6.87 2.19
N PRO A 172 -8.28 7.37 1.88
CA PRO A 172 -9.48 6.54 1.87
C PRO A 172 -9.40 5.35 0.91
N LEU A 173 -8.89 5.53 -0.32
CA LEU A 173 -8.77 4.43 -1.28
C LEU A 173 -7.75 3.37 -0.82
N GLU A 174 -6.62 3.79 -0.32
CA GLU A 174 -5.58 2.88 0.17
C GLU A 174 -6.01 2.14 1.42
N TYR A 175 -6.69 2.83 2.32
CA TYR A 175 -7.27 2.26 3.52
C TYR A 175 -8.27 1.15 3.17
N GLU A 176 -9.21 1.39 2.28
CA GLU A 176 -10.20 0.42 1.83
C GLU A 176 -9.55 -0.80 1.13
N ASP A 177 -8.50 -0.57 0.36
CA ASP A 177 -7.72 -1.66 -0.26
C ASP A 177 -7.05 -2.54 0.80
N MET A 178 -6.44 -1.93 1.84
CA MET A 178 -5.81 -2.68 2.93
C MET A 178 -6.84 -3.50 3.71
N ILE A 179 -8.01 -2.94 4.03
CA ILE A 179 -9.10 -3.67 4.69
C ILE A 179 -9.58 -4.82 3.81
N SER A 180 -9.76 -4.60 2.51
CA SER A 180 -10.17 -5.66 1.57
C SER A 180 -9.16 -6.82 1.56
N ILE A 181 -7.86 -6.53 1.61
CA ILE A 181 -6.81 -7.56 1.69
C ILE A 181 -6.86 -8.28 3.04
N ILE A 182 -7.03 -7.55 4.15
CA ILE A 182 -7.14 -8.14 5.50
C ILE A 182 -8.33 -9.09 5.56
N GLU A 183 -9.50 -8.67 5.09
CA GLU A 183 -10.69 -9.51 5.08
C GLU A 183 -10.52 -10.72 4.13
N PHE A 184 -9.89 -10.53 2.99
CA PHE A 184 -9.58 -11.62 2.07
C PHE A 184 -8.67 -12.67 2.71
N VAL A 185 -7.56 -12.29 3.35
CA VAL A 185 -6.64 -13.29 3.94
C VAL A 185 -7.28 -14.08 5.08
N LYS A 186 -8.26 -13.51 5.78
CA LYS A 186 -9.04 -14.23 6.79
C LYS A 186 -9.88 -15.37 6.21
N THR A 187 -10.17 -15.34 4.91
CA THR A 187 -10.92 -16.41 4.22
C THR A 187 -10.05 -17.58 3.79
N LEU A 188 -8.73 -17.45 3.86
CA LEU A 188 -7.79 -18.47 3.40
C LEU A 188 -7.82 -19.67 4.33
N PRO A 189 -7.93 -20.91 3.81
CA PRO A 189 -8.14 -22.10 4.65
C PRO A 189 -6.98 -22.43 5.59
N TYR A 190 -5.80 -21.90 5.31
CA TYR A 190 -4.59 -22.09 6.11
C TYR A 190 -4.28 -20.91 7.04
N VAL A 191 -5.16 -19.90 7.12
CA VAL A 191 -4.99 -18.73 7.98
C VAL A 191 -5.93 -18.81 9.17
N ASP A 192 -5.42 -18.47 10.35
CA ASP A 192 -6.26 -18.23 11.53
C ASP A 192 -6.84 -16.80 11.47
N PRO A 193 -8.13 -16.63 11.23
CA PRO A 193 -8.74 -15.30 11.08
C PRO A 193 -8.70 -14.44 12.35
N ALA A 194 -8.48 -15.06 13.52
CA ALA A 194 -8.33 -14.34 14.78
C ALA A 194 -6.88 -13.84 15.03
N ARG A 195 -5.92 -14.24 14.21
CA ARG A 195 -4.51 -13.94 14.37
C ARG A 195 -3.94 -13.24 13.13
N VAL A 196 -4.49 -12.09 12.81
CA VAL A 196 -4.06 -11.23 11.70
C VAL A 196 -3.32 -10.02 12.25
N GLY A 197 -2.10 -9.82 11.80
CA GLY A 197 -1.24 -8.67 12.12
C GLY A 197 -0.99 -7.79 10.91
N TYR A 198 -0.52 -6.59 11.18
CA TYR A 198 -0.13 -5.62 10.16
C TYR A 198 1.25 -5.04 10.49
N MET A 199 2.14 -4.96 9.52
CA MET A 199 3.44 -4.29 9.65
C MET A 199 3.65 -3.38 8.45
N GLY A 200 3.72 -2.08 8.70
CA GLY A 200 3.91 -1.09 7.66
C GLY A 200 5.12 -0.20 7.89
N MET A 201 5.75 0.24 6.80
CA MET A 201 6.93 1.11 6.80
C MET A 201 6.60 2.46 6.19
N SER A 202 7.09 3.56 6.80
CA SER A 202 6.91 4.92 6.28
C SER A 202 5.43 5.25 6.06
N HIS A 203 4.97 5.45 4.83
CA HIS A 203 3.54 5.58 4.53
C HIS A 203 2.73 4.35 4.99
N GLY A 204 3.26 3.13 4.81
CA GLY A 204 2.64 1.93 5.38
C GLY A 204 2.57 1.95 6.90
N GLY A 205 3.53 2.58 7.56
CA GLY A 205 3.51 2.83 9.01
C GLY A 205 2.40 3.81 9.42
N GLU A 206 2.17 4.86 8.63
CA GLU A 206 1.02 5.75 8.81
C GLU A 206 -0.31 5.00 8.64
N MET A 207 -0.38 4.11 7.63
CA MET A 207 -1.56 3.25 7.41
C MET A 207 -1.85 2.34 8.61
N ALA A 208 -0.83 1.92 9.39
CA ALA A 208 -1.06 1.19 10.64
C ALA A 208 -1.91 2.00 11.62
N PHE A 209 -1.62 3.29 11.79
CA PHE A 209 -2.43 4.18 12.61
C PHE A 209 -3.83 4.40 12.04
N LYS A 210 -3.95 4.65 10.74
CA LYS A 210 -5.26 4.84 10.07
C LYS A 210 -6.14 3.60 10.21
N ILE A 211 -5.63 2.42 9.87
CA ILE A 211 -6.37 1.17 9.95
C ILE A 211 -6.80 0.89 11.39
N THR A 212 -5.89 0.97 12.36
CA THR A 212 -6.20 0.63 13.75
C THR A 212 -7.14 1.64 14.44
N SER A 213 -7.27 2.86 13.90
CA SER A 213 -8.21 3.86 14.42
C SER A 213 -9.66 3.62 13.98
N GLU A 214 -9.88 2.91 12.87
CA GLU A 214 -11.21 2.74 12.26
C GLU A 214 -11.65 1.27 12.14
N TYR A 215 -10.71 0.32 12.29
CA TYR A 215 -10.95 -1.10 12.05
C TYR A 215 -10.37 -1.96 13.17
N ASP A 216 -11.22 -2.75 13.81
CA ASP A 216 -10.88 -3.61 14.98
C ASP A 216 -10.41 -5.04 14.58
N GLY A 217 -10.21 -5.33 13.30
CA GLY A 217 -9.94 -6.68 12.80
C GLY A 217 -8.49 -7.13 12.88
N LEU A 218 -7.58 -6.34 13.47
CA LEU A 218 -6.16 -6.68 13.66
C LEU A 218 -5.87 -7.07 15.11
N ARG A 219 -5.06 -8.11 15.27
CA ARG A 219 -4.63 -8.57 16.60
C ARG A 219 -3.47 -7.76 17.17
N ALA A 220 -2.57 -7.29 16.30
CA ALA A 220 -1.44 -6.42 16.63
C ALA A 220 -0.97 -5.68 15.37
N ALA A 221 -0.31 -4.53 15.53
CA ALA A 221 0.25 -3.76 14.44
C ALA A 221 1.66 -3.24 14.75
N ILE A 222 2.50 -3.15 13.73
CA ILE A 222 3.81 -2.50 13.79
C ILE A 222 3.81 -1.33 12.81
N ALA A 223 4.10 -0.15 13.31
CA ALA A 223 4.34 1.06 12.55
C ALA A 223 5.85 1.34 12.54
N SER A 224 6.54 0.88 11.48
CA SER A 224 7.96 1.11 11.30
C SER A 224 8.19 2.44 10.60
N GLU A 225 8.89 3.36 11.27
CA GLU A 225 9.22 4.69 10.76
C GLU A 225 7.97 5.42 10.16
N PRO A 226 6.85 5.53 10.92
CA PRO A 226 5.55 5.94 10.40
C PRO A 226 5.51 7.41 9.99
N ALA A 227 5.35 7.69 8.71
CA ALA A 227 5.23 9.04 8.15
C ALA A 227 3.81 9.61 8.39
N ASN A 228 3.43 9.83 9.65
CA ASN A 228 2.08 10.17 10.13
C ASN A 228 1.59 11.57 9.74
N HIS A 229 1.90 12.06 8.56
CA HIS A 229 1.57 13.42 8.12
C HIS A 229 0.06 13.68 8.06
N GLU A 230 -0.69 12.80 7.41
CA GLU A 230 -2.13 12.93 7.25
C GLU A 230 -2.88 12.48 8.51
N PHE A 231 -2.39 11.42 9.16
CA PHE A 231 -3.03 10.91 10.38
C PHE A 231 -3.03 11.94 11.50
N LEU A 232 -1.93 12.68 11.66
CA LEU A 232 -1.78 13.75 12.65
C LEU A 232 -2.26 15.11 12.12
N ALA A 233 -2.75 15.19 10.87
CA ALA A 233 -3.15 16.43 10.22
C ALA A 233 -2.06 17.51 10.30
N LEU A 234 -0.81 17.13 9.97
CA LEU A 234 0.35 17.99 10.01
C LEU A 234 0.23 19.11 8.96
N THR A 235 0.49 20.35 9.37
CA THR A 235 0.52 21.50 8.47
C THR A 235 1.95 21.84 8.06
N PRO A 236 2.22 22.12 6.75
CA PRO A 236 3.54 22.51 6.29
C PRO A 236 3.94 23.87 6.85
N ASP A 237 5.23 24.06 7.10
CA ASP A 237 5.79 25.35 7.50
C ASP A 237 6.58 26.05 6.39
N ASP A 238 7.19 27.18 6.75
CA ASP A 238 7.94 27.98 5.77
C ASP A 238 9.25 27.32 5.33
N THR A 239 9.70 26.25 6.01
CA THR A 239 10.87 25.47 5.62
C THR A 239 10.56 24.42 4.58
N ALA A 240 9.27 24.05 4.39
CA ALA A 240 8.86 23.14 3.33
C ALA A 240 9.21 23.71 1.96
N HIS A 241 9.82 22.88 1.12
CA HIS A 241 10.12 23.28 -0.25
C HIS A 241 8.84 23.66 -1.00
N ILE A 242 8.92 24.71 -1.80
CA ILE A 242 7.84 25.07 -2.72
C ILE A 242 8.15 24.38 -4.05
N ASN A 243 7.25 23.53 -4.50
CA ASN A 243 7.36 22.97 -5.83
C ASN A 243 7.22 24.11 -6.86
N PRO A 244 8.22 24.30 -7.74
CA PRO A 244 8.27 25.45 -8.66
C PRO A 244 7.15 25.44 -9.72
N GLU A 245 6.59 24.27 -10.01
CA GLU A 245 5.55 24.09 -11.03
C GLU A 245 4.15 24.36 -10.48
N SER A 246 3.85 23.80 -9.29
CA SER A 246 2.52 23.95 -8.68
C SER A 246 2.39 25.12 -7.70
N GLY A 247 3.51 25.64 -7.19
CA GLY A 247 3.53 26.64 -6.14
C GLY A 247 3.11 26.12 -4.76
N LEU A 248 2.90 24.81 -4.60
CA LEU A 248 2.50 24.20 -3.34
C LEU A 248 3.72 23.84 -2.50
N ARG A 249 3.54 23.86 -1.19
CA ARG A 249 4.56 23.40 -0.24
C ARG A 249 4.55 21.87 -0.15
N ASP A 250 5.73 21.28 -0.27
CA ASP A 250 5.94 19.84 -0.11
C ASP A 250 6.18 19.52 1.37
N ILE A 251 5.16 18.99 2.02
CA ILE A 251 5.23 18.62 3.43
C ILE A 251 6.28 17.54 3.71
N GLU A 252 6.55 16.66 2.75
CA GLU A 252 7.55 15.60 2.90
C GLU A 252 8.99 16.13 2.88
N SER A 253 9.19 17.36 2.40
CA SER A 253 10.52 18.03 2.41
C SER A 253 10.88 18.65 3.75
N MET A 254 9.94 18.70 4.69
CA MET A 254 10.19 19.30 6.00
C MET A 254 11.10 18.42 6.86
N LEU A 255 12.02 19.05 7.59
CA LEU A 255 12.79 18.37 8.62
C LEU A 255 11.95 18.24 9.89
N MET A 256 11.58 17.01 10.22
CA MET A 256 10.68 16.70 11.34
C MET A 256 11.37 15.89 12.45
N ARG A 257 12.60 16.27 12.79
CA ARG A 257 13.39 15.60 13.83
C ARG A 257 12.94 15.94 15.25
N GLU A 258 12.47 17.17 15.46
CA GLU A 258 12.16 17.73 16.78
C GLU A 258 10.69 17.52 17.12
N THR A 259 10.42 16.65 18.06
CA THR A 259 9.07 16.26 18.53
C THR A 259 8.21 17.47 18.88
N GLU A 260 8.74 18.44 19.62
CA GLU A 260 7.99 19.65 20.03
C GLU A 260 7.58 20.54 18.84
N LYS A 261 8.46 20.66 17.84
CA LYS A 261 8.12 21.41 16.62
C LYS A 261 7.02 20.73 15.82
N VAL A 262 7.11 19.41 15.68
CA VAL A 262 6.06 18.62 15.02
C VAL A 262 4.75 18.75 15.78
N ARG A 263 4.78 18.58 17.11
CA ARG A 263 3.60 18.70 17.96
C ARG A 263 2.90 20.05 17.85
N GLY A 264 3.65 21.14 17.69
CA GLY A 264 3.11 22.48 17.49
C GLY A 264 2.46 22.72 16.12
N ARG A 265 2.51 21.74 15.21
CA ARG A 265 2.01 21.86 13.82
C ARG A 265 0.95 20.84 13.45
N ILE A 266 0.61 19.93 14.33
CA ILE A 266 -0.48 18.96 14.12
C ILE A 266 -1.81 19.54 14.59
N ASP A 267 -2.91 19.02 14.05
CA ASP A 267 -4.23 19.19 14.66
C ASP A 267 -4.34 18.21 15.84
N LEU A 268 -4.00 18.72 17.03
CA LEU A 268 -3.91 17.89 18.24
C LEU A 268 -5.26 17.28 18.61
N ASP A 269 -6.35 18.03 18.48
CA ASP A 269 -7.71 17.57 18.84
C ASP A 269 -8.13 16.41 17.90
N LEU A 270 -7.92 16.58 16.61
CA LEU A 270 -8.20 15.55 15.60
C LEU A 270 -7.31 14.31 15.79
N ALA A 271 -6.02 14.52 16.05
CA ALA A 271 -5.09 13.42 16.31
C ALA A 271 -5.49 12.61 17.55
N GLN A 272 -5.82 13.28 18.65
CA GLN A 272 -6.31 12.65 19.88
C GLN A 272 -7.64 11.93 19.69
N GLN A 273 -8.57 12.51 18.93
CA GLN A 273 -9.83 11.86 18.57
C GLN A 273 -9.56 10.54 17.84
N ARG A 274 -8.70 10.53 16.81
CA ARG A 274 -8.33 9.33 16.05
C ARG A 274 -7.63 8.29 16.93
N ILE A 275 -6.67 8.71 17.74
CA ILE A 275 -5.94 7.83 18.66
C ILE A 275 -6.88 7.21 19.71
N SER A 276 -7.89 7.95 20.18
CA SER A 276 -8.80 7.45 21.20
C SER A 276 -9.53 6.18 20.80
N THR A 277 -9.77 5.97 19.50
CA THR A 277 -10.48 4.81 18.97
C THR A 277 -9.61 3.55 18.85
N ILE A 278 -8.27 3.69 18.85
CA ILE A 278 -7.33 2.57 18.68
C ILE A 278 -7.44 1.60 19.87
N LYS A 279 -7.64 0.31 19.57
CA LYS A 279 -7.67 -0.78 20.56
C LYS A 279 -6.55 -1.80 20.31
N THR A 280 -6.04 -1.84 19.10
CA THR A 280 -4.98 -2.76 18.68
C THR A 280 -3.66 -2.37 19.32
N PRO A 281 -2.90 -3.31 19.94
CA PRO A 281 -1.54 -3.07 20.39
C PRO A 281 -0.65 -2.63 19.24
N ILE A 282 0.16 -1.58 19.45
CA ILE A 282 1.03 -1.01 18.41
C ILE A 282 2.48 -0.94 18.89
N LEU A 283 3.40 -1.55 18.12
CA LEU A 283 4.84 -1.23 18.22
C LEU A 283 5.17 -0.13 17.21
N VAL A 284 5.67 1.00 17.71
CA VAL A 284 6.26 2.05 16.88
C VAL A 284 7.77 1.86 16.85
N GLN A 285 8.32 1.62 15.67
CA GLN A 285 9.76 1.54 15.45
C GLN A 285 10.25 2.85 14.84
N GLY A 286 11.27 3.43 15.43
CA GLY A 286 11.95 4.62 14.93
C GLY A 286 13.39 4.32 14.53
N ARG A 287 14.04 5.30 13.93
CA ARG A 287 15.45 5.27 13.58
C ARG A 287 16.13 6.54 14.09
N ASN A 288 17.14 6.38 14.92
CA ASN A 288 17.88 7.52 15.45
C ASN A 288 18.51 8.30 14.29
N GLY A 289 18.39 9.62 14.33
CA GLY A 289 18.88 10.48 13.26
C GLY A 289 18.00 10.56 12.01
N ASP A 290 16.86 9.85 11.96
CA ASP A 290 15.89 10.02 10.87
C ASP A 290 15.33 11.45 10.82
N GLU A 291 15.18 11.98 9.61
CA GLU A 291 14.62 13.33 9.42
C GLU A 291 13.16 13.43 9.85
N LEU A 292 12.47 12.31 9.91
CA LEU A 292 11.08 12.19 10.33
C LEU A 292 10.92 11.68 11.78
N GLN A 293 12.01 11.48 12.52
CA GLN A 293 11.99 10.88 13.88
C GLN A 293 11.00 11.58 14.83
N GLY A 294 10.86 12.90 14.73
CA GLY A 294 9.93 13.67 15.55
C GLY A 294 8.47 13.28 15.30
N ILE A 295 8.08 13.03 14.03
CA ILE A 295 6.70 12.63 13.73
C ILE A 295 6.39 11.21 14.19
N PHE A 296 7.38 10.29 14.12
CA PHE A 296 7.26 8.95 14.67
C PHE A 296 7.02 9.01 16.18
N ARG A 297 7.81 9.85 16.84
CA ARG A 297 7.75 10.01 18.30
C ARG A 297 6.45 10.66 18.75
N VAL A 298 5.95 11.69 18.06
CA VAL A 298 4.65 12.32 18.38
C VAL A 298 3.52 11.28 18.29
N GLY A 299 3.50 10.45 17.25
CA GLY A 299 2.51 9.38 17.14
C GLY A 299 2.53 8.44 18.35
N TYR A 300 3.71 8.01 18.76
CA TYR A 300 3.86 7.17 19.96
C TYR A 300 3.45 7.90 21.25
N ASP A 301 3.89 9.14 21.46
CA ASP A 301 3.59 9.90 22.68
C ASP A 301 2.08 10.08 22.84
N LEU A 302 1.36 10.35 21.76
CA LEU A 302 -0.11 10.45 21.78
C LEU A 302 -0.79 9.10 22.11
N LEU A 303 -0.24 7.97 21.64
CA LEU A 303 -0.73 6.64 22.07
C LEU A 303 -0.54 6.45 23.58
N GLN A 304 0.61 6.83 24.13
CA GLN A 304 0.89 6.73 25.56
C GLN A 304 0.00 7.66 26.39
N GLU A 305 -0.17 8.91 25.97
CA GLU A 305 -1.05 9.89 26.59
C GLU A 305 -2.50 9.40 26.67
N ALA A 306 -2.94 8.68 25.63
CA ALA A 306 -4.28 8.07 25.58
C ALA A 306 -4.38 6.72 26.32
N GLY A 307 -3.30 6.26 26.99
CA GLY A 307 -3.26 5.00 27.72
C GLY A 307 -3.39 3.76 26.83
N LYS A 308 -2.93 3.83 25.58
CA LYS A 308 -2.99 2.71 24.62
C LYS A 308 -1.86 1.71 24.90
N ASP A 309 -2.11 0.44 24.54
CA ASP A 309 -1.09 -0.60 24.56
C ASP A 309 -0.12 -0.34 23.40
N ALA A 310 0.95 0.39 23.69
CA ALA A 310 1.93 0.80 22.67
C ALA A 310 3.36 0.73 23.21
N GLU A 311 4.25 0.31 22.34
CA GLU A 311 5.70 0.20 22.60
C GLU A 311 6.48 1.10 21.65
N TRP A 312 7.62 1.60 22.12
CA TRP A 312 8.58 2.35 21.33
C TRP A 312 9.92 1.63 21.29
N LYS A 313 10.46 1.46 20.08
CA LYS A 313 11.84 1.05 19.87
C LYS A 313 12.49 1.95 18.82
N SER A 314 13.73 2.36 19.04
CA SER A 314 14.52 3.14 18.10
C SER A 314 15.88 2.51 17.90
N TYR A 315 16.39 2.59 16.69
CA TYR A 315 17.59 1.87 16.25
C TYR A 315 18.61 2.82 15.63
N GLU A 316 19.90 2.50 15.77
CA GLU A 316 20.99 3.20 15.10
C GLU A 316 21.20 2.60 13.71
N HIS A 317 20.63 3.22 12.68
CA HIS A 317 20.80 2.79 11.31
C HIS A 317 20.66 3.96 10.33
N ASP A 318 21.37 3.91 9.19
CA ASP A 318 21.40 5.04 8.23
C ASP A 318 20.28 4.99 7.19
N VAL A 319 19.65 3.83 6.99
CA VAL A 319 18.66 3.63 5.91
C VAL A 319 17.25 3.69 6.45
N HIS A 320 16.43 4.60 5.90
CA HIS A 320 14.99 4.63 6.14
C HIS A 320 14.33 3.35 5.59
N GLY A 321 13.52 2.67 6.39
CA GLY A 321 12.98 1.37 6.06
C GLY A 321 13.93 0.20 6.29
N PHE A 322 14.89 0.34 7.19
CA PHE A 322 15.98 -0.61 7.45
C PHE A 322 15.53 -2.05 7.70
N VAL A 323 14.35 -2.25 8.27
CA VAL A 323 13.79 -3.59 8.52
C VAL A 323 13.38 -4.33 7.24
N TYR A 324 13.25 -3.64 6.10
CA TYR A 324 12.89 -4.22 4.81
C TYR A 324 14.14 -4.48 3.97
N VAL A 325 14.90 -5.51 4.34
CA VAL A 325 16.20 -5.83 3.75
C VAL A 325 16.07 -6.21 2.28
N ALA A 326 16.78 -5.48 1.43
CA ALA A 326 16.88 -5.75 -0.01
C ALA A 326 18.13 -6.58 -0.32
N ARG A 327 18.16 -7.26 -1.48
CA ARG A 327 19.38 -7.86 -2.03
C ARG A 327 20.38 -6.76 -2.37
N ASN A 328 21.63 -7.01 -2.06
CA ASN A 328 22.72 -6.12 -2.45
C ASN A 328 23.07 -6.29 -3.96
N ALA A 329 24.06 -5.55 -4.44
CA ALA A 329 24.51 -5.60 -5.82
C ALA A 329 25.00 -6.99 -6.30
N ALA A 330 25.39 -7.88 -5.37
CA ALA A 330 25.73 -9.26 -5.65
C ALA A 330 24.51 -10.20 -5.70
N GLY A 331 23.31 -9.67 -5.49
CA GLY A 331 22.06 -10.43 -5.49
C GLY A 331 21.84 -11.27 -4.23
N VAL A 332 22.53 -10.98 -3.14
CA VAL A 332 22.41 -11.69 -1.86
C VAL A 332 21.84 -10.78 -0.78
N TYR A 333 21.12 -11.36 0.17
CA TYR A 333 20.71 -10.67 1.39
C TYR A 333 21.89 -10.67 2.36
N ASP A 334 22.24 -9.50 2.86
CA ASP A 334 23.34 -9.28 3.80
C ASP A 334 22.88 -8.29 4.90
N PRO A 335 21.94 -8.72 5.76
CA PRO A 335 21.43 -7.89 6.83
C PRO A 335 22.49 -7.68 7.89
N ASP A 336 22.62 -6.46 8.37
CA ASP A 336 23.45 -6.15 9.53
C ASP A 336 22.78 -6.54 10.86
N GLU A 337 23.51 -6.36 11.97
CA GLU A 337 23.04 -6.74 13.30
C GLU A 337 21.80 -5.92 13.73
N VAL A 338 21.73 -4.64 13.34
CA VAL A 338 20.60 -3.75 13.69
C VAL A 338 19.34 -4.15 12.91
N GLN A 339 19.49 -4.47 11.64
CA GLN A 339 18.40 -5.00 10.82
C GLN A 339 17.87 -6.33 11.38
N MET A 340 18.78 -7.24 11.74
CA MET A 340 18.39 -8.51 12.36
C MET A 340 17.69 -8.28 13.70
N GLN A 341 18.17 -7.34 14.52
CA GLN A 341 17.54 -6.98 15.79
C GLN A 341 16.14 -6.42 15.56
N GLY A 342 15.96 -5.47 14.64
CA GLY A 342 14.66 -4.86 14.34
C GLY A 342 13.61 -5.88 13.90
N VAL A 343 14.02 -6.85 13.07
CA VAL A 343 13.14 -7.94 12.62
C VAL A 343 12.83 -8.92 13.76
N ASN A 344 13.82 -9.30 14.57
CA ASN A 344 13.59 -10.18 15.71
C ASN A 344 12.66 -9.53 16.76
N ASP A 345 12.82 -8.25 17.01
CA ASP A 345 11.94 -7.48 17.89
C ASP A 345 10.50 -7.42 17.34
N SER A 346 10.37 -7.31 16.03
CA SER A 346 9.05 -7.33 15.34
C SER A 346 8.36 -8.69 15.49
N ILE A 347 9.11 -9.78 15.28
CA ILE A 347 8.59 -11.14 15.48
C ILE A 347 8.21 -11.36 16.94
N ALA A 348 9.06 -10.97 17.89
CA ALA A 348 8.80 -11.10 19.32
C ALA A 348 7.57 -10.29 19.76
N PHE A 349 7.31 -9.13 19.16
CA PHE A 349 6.11 -8.36 19.41
C PHE A 349 4.88 -9.12 18.95
N PHE A 350 4.84 -9.61 17.71
CA PHE A 350 3.69 -10.39 17.22
C PHE A 350 3.52 -11.70 18.00
N ASP A 351 4.61 -12.36 18.41
CA ASP A 351 4.52 -13.61 19.19
C ASP A 351 3.73 -13.42 20.49
N ARG A 352 3.86 -12.28 21.16
CA ARG A 352 3.11 -12.00 22.41
C ARG A 352 1.60 -11.89 22.20
N TYR A 353 1.14 -11.46 21.03
CA TYR A 353 -0.26 -11.22 20.77
C TYR A 353 -0.90 -12.26 19.85
N MET A 354 -0.10 -12.96 19.05
CA MET A 354 -0.60 -13.83 17.98
C MET A 354 -0.21 -15.30 18.13
N LYS A 355 0.65 -15.66 19.08
CA LYS A 355 0.94 -17.04 19.42
C LYS A 355 0.36 -17.43 20.78
N PRO A 356 0.10 -18.73 21.01
CA PRO A 356 -0.40 -19.23 22.29
C PRO A 356 0.56 -18.94 23.45
#